data_5cce57ff90cc8f3c291771ede1bf2f70
#
_entry.id   5cce57ff90cc8f3c291771ede1bf2f70
#
_cell.length_a   1.000
_cell.length_b   1.000
_cell.length_c   1.000
_cell.angle_alpha   90.00
_cell.angle_beta   90.00
_cell.angle_gamma   90.00
#
_symmetry.space_group_name_H-M   'P 1'
#
loop_
_entity.id
_entity.type
_entity.pdbx_description
1 polymer ?
#
loop_
_entity_poly.entity_id
_entity_poly.type
_entity_poly.pdbx_seq_one_letter_code
_entity_poly.pdbx_strand_id
1 'polypeptide(L)' 'MIYTLCKQMIAKGQRQGMQEKLNVFFAADQMTTAQFNELTAMLAG' A
#
# COMPACT_ATOMS: atom_id res chain seq x y z
N MET A 1 10.28 -6.20 2.70
CA MET A 1 8.85 -6.53 2.85
C MET A 1 8.00 -5.55 2.07
N ILE A 2 6.98 -6.05 1.39
CA ILE A 2 6.10 -5.23 0.55
C ILE A 2 5.44 -4.11 1.35
N TYR A 3 4.93 -4.43 2.53
CA TYR A 3 4.27 -3.43 3.38
C TYR A 3 5.19 -2.23 3.67
N THR A 4 6.40 -2.51 4.13
CA THR A 4 7.36 -1.46 4.47
C THR A 4 7.74 -0.64 3.25
N LEU A 5 7.96 -1.32 2.13
CA LEU A 5 8.30 -0.64 0.88
C LEU A 5 7.18 0.31 0.44
N CYS A 6 5.94 -0.18 0.43
CA CYS A 6 4.79 0.64 0.04
C CYS A 6 4.62 1.83 0.98
N LYS A 7 4.81 1.60 2.28
CA LYS A 7 4.71 2.66 3.27
C LYS A 7 5.73 3.76 2.99
N GLN A 8 6.96 3.38 2.68
CA GLN A 8 8.01 4.35 2.36
C GLN A 8 7.69 5.11 1.08
N MET A 9 7.18 4.44 0.07
CA MET A 9 6.83 5.09 -1.19
C MET A 9 5.73 6.11 -1.00
N ILE A 10 4.71 5.78 -0.22
CA ILE A 10 3.62 6.70 0.08
C ILE A 10 4.13 7.90 0.86
N ALA A 11 5.00 7.67 1.84
CA ALA A 11 5.56 8.73 2.65
C ALA A 11 6.40 9.70 1.82
N LYS A 12 6.99 9.21 0.72
CA LYS A 12 7.76 10.06 -0.20
C LYS A 12 6.87 10.78 -1.20
N GLY A 13 5.58 10.57 -1.15
CA GLY A 13 4.64 11.24 -2.05
C GLY A 13 4.38 10.48 -3.34
N GLN A 14 4.87 9.26 -3.47
CA GLN A 14 4.65 8.46 -4.68
C GLN A 14 3.32 7.72 -4.57
N ARG A 15 2.24 8.46 -4.80
CA ARG A 15 0.89 7.92 -4.62
C ARG A 15 0.22 7.52 -5.93
N GLN A 16 0.74 7.99 -7.06
CA GLN A 16 0.12 7.70 -8.34
C GLN A 16 0.24 6.21 -8.66
N GLY A 17 -0.90 5.59 -8.92
CA GLY A 17 -0.92 4.17 -9.22
C GLY A 17 -0.74 3.25 -8.03
N MET A 18 -0.54 3.81 -6.83
CA MET A 18 -0.31 2.98 -5.64
C MET A 18 -1.54 2.15 -5.27
N GLN A 19 -2.74 2.70 -5.45
CA GLN A 19 -3.95 1.97 -5.10
C GLN A 19 -4.04 0.67 -5.90
N GLU A 20 -3.73 0.71 -7.18
CA GLU A 20 -3.72 -0.50 -8.00
C GLU A 20 -2.66 -1.48 -7.53
N LYS A 21 -1.48 -0.99 -7.22
CA LYS A 21 -0.40 -1.84 -6.73
C LYS A 21 -0.78 -2.50 -5.40
N LEU A 22 -1.40 -1.75 -4.51
CA LEU A 22 -1.86 -2.29 -3.24
C LEU A 22 -2.90 -3.38 -3.46
N ASN A 23 -3.84 -3.15 -4.38
CA ASN A 23 -4.86 -4.15 -4.70
C ASN A 23 -4.21 -5.44 -5.20
N VAL A 24 -3.23 -5.33 -6.08
CA VAL A 24 -2.53 -6.49 -6.62
C VAL A 24 -1.77 -7.22 -5.53
N PHE A 25 -1.04 -6.50 -4.70
CA PHE A 25 -0.27 -7.10 -3.61
C PHE A 25 -1.18 -7.78 -2.59
N PHE A 26 -2.32 -7.16 -2.29
CA PHE A 26 -3.27 -7.76 -1.36
C PHE A 26 -3.87 -9.03 -1.95
N ALA A 27 -4.24 -9.01 -3.22
CA ALA A 27 -4.78 -10.17 -3.92
C ALA A 27 -3.76 -11.29 -4.00
N ALA A 28 -2.48 -10.94 -4.08
CA ALA A 28 -1.39 -11.91 -4.12
C ALA A 28 -0.95 -12.38 -2.74
N ASP A 29 -1.67 -11.97 -1.70
CA ASP A 29 -1.39 -12.38 -0.32
C ASP A 29 -0.05 -11.85 0.21
N GLN A 30 0.41 -10.72 -0.35
CA GLN A 30 1.68 -10.13 0.05
C GLN A 30 1.54 -9.19 1.26
N MET A 31 0.31 -8.94 1.68
CA MET A 31 0.05 -8.12 2.86
C MET A 31 -1.27 -8.56 3.51
N THR A 32 -1.42 -8.27 4.80
CA THR A 32 -2.63 -8.59 5.53
C THR A 32 -3.71 -7.53 5.27
N THR A 33 -4.95 -7.86 5.65
CA THR A 33 -6.06 -6.91 5.54
C THR A 33 -5.76 -5.64 6.33
N ALA A 34 -5.20 -5.79 7.54
CA ALA A 34 -4.85 -4.63 8.36
C ALA A 34 -3.81 -3.75 7.68
N GLN A 35 -2.79 -4.36 7.10
CA GLN A 35 -1.75 -3.62 6.38
C GLN A 35 -2.32 -2.92 5.15
N PHE A 36 -3.18 -3.61 4.41
CA PHE A 36 -3.82 -3.04 3.24
C PHE A 36 -4.66 -1.82 3.62
N ASN A 37 -5.46 -1.95 4.68
CA ASN A 37 -6.31 -0.86 5.14
C ASN A 37 -5.47 0.33 5.61
N GLU A 38 -4.37 0.08 6.30
CA GLU A 38 -3.49 1.15 6.77
C GLU A 38 -2.89 1.92 5.59
N LEU A 39 -2.38 1.20 4.60
CA LEU A 39 -1.78 1.85 3.44
C LEU A 39 -2.82 2.61 2.62
N THR A 40 -4.02 2.06 2.48
CA THR A 40 -5.12 2.74 1.80
C THR A 40 -5.47 4.03 2.51
N ALA A 41 -5.51 4.02 3.83
CA ALA A 41 -5.78 5.22 4.62
C ALA A 41 -4.69 6.27 4.42
N MET A 42 -3.44 5.86 4.32
CA MET A 42 -2.35 6.78 4.04
C MET A 42 -2.50 7.45 2.67
N LEU A 43 -2.99 6.71 1.69
CA LEU A 43 -3.24 7.25 0.36
C LEU A 43 -4.38 8.27 0.37
N ALA A 44 -5.40 8.01 1.18
CA ALA A 44 -6.55 8.91 1.28
C ALA A 44 -6.22 10.18 2.05
N GLY A 45 -5.24 10.10 2.93
CA GLY A 45 -4.83 11.24 3.73
C GLY A 45 -3.79 12.05 3.04
#